data_8d98bf036654df95eb0275509b803d02
#
_entry.id   8d98bf036654df95eb0275509b803d02
#
_cell.length_a   1.000
_cell.length_b   1.000
_cell.length_c   1.000
_cell.angle_alpha   90.00
_cell.angle_beta   90.00
_cell.angle_gamma   90.00
#
_symmetry.space_group_name_H-M   'P 1'
#
loop_
_entity.id
_entity.type
_entity.pdbx_description
1 polymer ?
#
loop_
_entity_poly.entity_id
_entity_poly.type
_entity_poly.pdbx_seq_one_letter_code
_entity_poly.pdbx_strand_id
1 'polypeptide(L)'
;SERNEAMERLAPPQRQQVIGAMHQLGGLPQDRRRVVAQAFRELREVPSPQRQSALNSDRFRGQFSDQERKTLSDLLAIEPYLPAPRPNEAAPTR
;
A
#
# COMPACT_ATOMS: atom_id res chain seq x y z
N SER A 1 18.86 -7.30 0.42
CA SER A 1 17.60 -7.68 1.03
C SER A 1 16.57 -8.00 -0.05
N GLU A 2 15.50 -8.66 0.33
CA GLU A 2 14.43 -9.00 -0.59
C GLU A 2 13.90 -7.77 -1.33
N ARG A 3 13.74 -6.67 -0.60
CA ARG A 3 13.22 -5.44 -1.19
C ARG A 3 14.14 -4.91 -2.28
N ASN A 4 15.43 -4.86 -2.01
CA ASN A 4 16.38 -4.37 -3.00
C ASN A 4 16.45 -5.28 -4.22
N GLU A 5 16.42 -6.58 -4.00
CA GLU A 5 16.44 -7.54 -5.09
C GLU A 5 15.19 -7.39 -5.97
N ALA A 6 14.02 -7.23 -5.33
CA ALA A 6 12.78 -7.05 -6.06
C ALA A 6 12.83 -5.78 -6.90
N MET A 7 13.36 -4.69 -6.33
CA MET A 7 13.48 -3.43 -7.04
C MET A 7 14.38 -3.54 -8.25
N GLU A 8 15.48 -4.29 -8.13
CA GLU A 8 16.42 -4.46 -9.23
C GLU A 8 15.85 -5.22 -10.41
N ARG A 9 14.84 -6.05 -10.16
CA ARG A 9 14.18 -6.82 -11.22
C ARG A 9 13.14 -6.04 -11.99
N LEU A 10 12.73 -4.87 -11.48
CA LEU A 10 11.70 -4.08 -12.11
C LEU A 10 12.26 -3.27 -13.26
N ALA A 11 11.44 -3.10 -14.30
CA ALA A 11 11.75 -2.15 -15.35
C ALA A 11 11.76 -0.73 -14.77
N PRO A 12 12.54 0.19 -15.36
CA PRO A 12 12.62 1.55 -14.82
C PRO A 12 11.28 2.25 -14.58
N PRO A 13 10.28 2.17 -15.47
CA PRO A 13 8.99 2.82 -15.17
C PRO A 13 8.30 2.23 -13.96
N GLN A 14 8.36 0.91 -13.79
CA GLN A 14 7.78 0.25 -12.64
C GLN A 14 8.51 0.62 -11.36
N ARG A 15 9.83 0.71 -11.43
CA ARG A 15 10.63 1.11 -10.28
C ARG A 15 10.28 2.52 -9.83
N GLN A 16 10.12 3.45 -10.78
CA GLN A 16 9.74 4.81 -10.45
C GLN A 16 8.36 4.87 -9.82
N GLN A 17 7.46 4.03 -10.28
CA GLN A 17 6.11 3.95 -9.72
C GLN A 17 6.16 3.51 -8.26
N VAL A 18 6.97 2.50 -7.95
CA VAL A 18 7.14 2.02 -6.57
C VAL A 18 7.75 3.12 -5.70
N ILE A 19 8.80 3.77 -6.19
CA ILE A 19 9.47 4.84 -5.46
C ILE A 19 8.48 5.96 -5.16
N GLY A 20 7.67 6.36 -6.15
CA GLY A 20 6.70 7.42 -5.97
C GLY A 20 5.66 7.09 -4.90
N ALA A 21 5.12 5.86 -4.93
CA ALA A 21 4.12 5.45 -3.95
C ALA A 21 4.72 5.41 -2.55
N MET A 22 5.94 4.88 -2.41
CA MET A 22 6.61 4.83 -1.11
C MET A 22 6.94 6.22 -0.60
N HIS A 23 7.28 7.13 -1.49
CA HIS A 23 7.56 8.51 -1.12
C HIS A 23 6.31 9.20 -0.59
N GLN A 24 5.16 8.96 -1.20
CA GLN A 24 3.90 9.51 -0.72
C GLN A 24 3.60 9.03 0.69
N LEU A 25 3.75 7.72 0.93
CA LEU A 25 3.52 7.15 2.24
C LEU A 25 4.48 7.75 3.26
N GLY A 26 5.76 7.84 2.91
CA GLY A 26 6.79 8.37 3.82
C GLY A 26 6.60 9.85 4.13
N GLY A 27 5.89 10.60 3.28
CA GLY A 27 5.63 12.01 3.49
C GLY A 27 4.47 12.30 4.43
N LEU A 28 3.70 11.30 4.82
CA LEU A 28 2.60 11.49 5.76
C LEU A 28 3.14 11.66 7.19
N PRO A 29 2.40 12.39 8.05
CA PRO A 29 2.74 12.41 9.47
C PRO A 29 2.79 10.99 10.03
N GLN A 30 3.62 10.79 11.04
CA GLN A 30 3.91 9.45 11.53
C GLN A 30 2.64 8.68 11.93
N ASP A 31 1.73 9.32 12.63
CA ASP A 31 0.50 8.65 13.06
C ASP A 31 -0.38 8.27 11.86
N ARG A 32 -0.48 9.15 10.88
CA ARG A 32 -1.26 8.85 9.68
C ARG A 32 -0.58 7.80 8.81
N ARG A 33 0.73 7.82 8.75
CA ARG A 33 1.48 6.80 8.01
C ARG A 33 1.18 5.41 8.53
N ARG A 34 1.11 5.25 9.85
CA ARG A 34 0.76 3.97 10.47
C ARG A 34 -0.63 3.50 10.07
N VAL A 35 -1.60 4.42 10.13
CA VAL A 35 -2.99 4.08 9.83
C VAL A 35 -3.13 3.72 8.35
N VAL A 36 -2.50 4.49 7.48
CA VAL A 36 -2.54 4.22 6.04
C VAL A 36 -1.83 2.91 5.73
N ALA A 37 -0.67 2.65 6.34
CA ALA A 37 0.04 1.40 6.11
C ALA A 37 -0.77 0.20 6.57
N GLN A 38 -1.47 0.32 7.70
CA GLN A 38 -2.34 -0.74 8.20
C GLN A 38 -3.51 -0.98 7.24
N ALA A 39 -4.11 0.10 6.74
CA ALA A 39 -5.20 -0.02 5.77
C ALA A 39 -4.72 -0.70 4.48
N PHE A 40 -3.51 -0.39 4.04
CA PHE A 40 -2.94 -1.04 2.87
C PHE A 40 -2.80 -2.55 3.10
N ARG A 41 -2.31 -2.94 4.27
CA ARG A 41 -2.18 -4.37 4.58
C ARG A 41 -3.54 -5.07 4.56
N GLU A 42 -4.57 -4.41 5.07
CA GLU A 42 -5.92 -4.96 5.03
C GLU A 42 -6.45 -5.08 3.61
N LEU A 43 -6.20 -4.05 2.78
CA LEU A 43 -6.66 -4.07 1.40
C LEU A 43 -5.96 -5.14 0.57
N ARG A 44 -4.74 -5.52 0.93
CA ARG A 44 -4.05 -6.62 0.24
C ARG A 44 -4.76 -7.96 0.45
N GLU A 45 -5.54 -8.09 1.53
CA GLU A 45 -6.34 -9.30 1.80
C GLU A 45 -7.62 -9.32 0.99
N VAL A 46 -8.04 -8.18 0.45
CA VAL A 46 -9.26 -8.09 -0.37
C VAL A 46 -8.92 -8.55 -1.79
N PRO A 47 -9.78 -9.37 -2.42
CA PRO A 47 -9.52 -9.76 -3.81
C PRO A 47 -9.38 -8.53 -4.71
N SER A 48 -8.42 -8.62 -5.62
CA SER A 48 -8.02 -7.48 -6.45
C SER A 48 -9.20 -6.75 -7.11
N PRO A 49 -10.17 -7.46 -7.71
CA PRO A 49 -11.29 -6.75 -8.36
C PRO A 49 -12.15 -5.92 -7.42
N GLN A 50 -12.07 -6.19 -6.10
CA GLN A 50 -12.92 -5.51 -5.12
C GLN A 50 -12.20 -4.38 -4.38
N ARG A 51 -10.90 -4.22 -4.59
CA ARG A 51 -10.11 -3.26 -3.82
C ARG A 51 -10.53 -1.83 -4.07
N GLN A 52 -10.78 -1.48 -5.32
CA GLN A 52 -11.16 -0.11 -5.66
C GLN A 52 -12.53 0.25 -5.05
N SER A 53 -13.45 -0.71 -5.05
CA SER A 53 -14.75 -0.51 -4.43
C SER A 53 -14.62 -0.28 -2.93
N ALA A 54 -13.77 -1.05 -2.27
CA ALA A 54 -13.51 -0.88 -0.84
C ALA A 54 -12.91 0.50 -0.55
N LEU A 55 -11.97 0.92 -1.37
CA LEU A 55 -11.30 2.21 -1.22
C LEU A 55 -12.28 3.38 -1.40
N ASN A 56 -13.30 3.21 -2.23
CA ASN A 56 -14.30 4.23 -2.50
C ASN A 56 -15.52 4.14 -1.58
N SER A 57 -15.51 3.21 -0.64
CA SER A 57 -16.64 3.04 0.28
C SER A 57 -16.79 4.23 1.22
N ASP A 58 -18.00 4.39 1.76
CA ASP A 58 -18.25 5.44 2.75
C ASP A 58 -17.35 5.30 3.96
N ARG A 59 -17.07 4.08 4.37
CA ARG A 59 -16.17 3.82 5.49
C ARG A 59 -14.79 4.43 5.25
N PHE A 60 -14.20 4.16 4.08
CA PHE A 60 -12.87 4.68 3.78
C PHE A 60 -12.89 6.18 3.56
N ARG A 61 -13.94 6.71 2.95
CA ARG A 61 -14.07 8.15 2.77
C ARG A 61 -14.19 8.88 4.10
N GLY A 62 -14.79 8.24 5.10
CA GLY A 62 -14.91 8.82 6.43
C GLY A 62 -13.65 8.71 7.27
N GLN A 63 -12.79 7.76 6.97
CA GLN A 63 -11.58 7.52 7.76
C GLN A 63 -10.32 8.14 7.17
N PHE A 64 -10.29 8.38 5.87
CA PHE A 64 -9.09 8.80 5.17
C PHE A 64 -9.38 10.02 4.29
N SER A 65 -8.45 10.96 4.28
CA SER A 65 -8.53 12.11 3.40
C SER A 65 -8.38 11.70 1.94
N ASP A 66 -8.70 12.62 1.03
CA ASP A 66 -8.52 12.39 -0.40
C ASP A 66 -7.05 12.07 -0.70
N GLN A 67 -6.12 12.78 -0.06
CA GLN A 67 -4.70 12.53 -0.25
C GLN A 67 -4.30 11.15 0.24
N GLU A 68 -4.83 10.76 1.40
CA GLU A 68 -4.53 9.44 1.96
C GLU A 68 -5.11 8.32 1.09
N ARG A 69 -6.32 8.53 0.56
CA ARG A 69 -6.90 7.53 -0.33
C ARG A 69 -6.16 7.45 -1.65
N LYS A 70 -5.65 8.57 -2.14
CA LYS A 70 -4.79 8.57 -3.33
C LYS A 70 -3.52 7.76 -3.06
N THR A 71 -2.91 7.97 -1.90
CA THR A 71 -1.73 7.20 -1.50
C THR A 71 -2.05 5.71 -1.47
N LEU A 72 -3.19 5.34 -0.88
CA LEU A 72 -3.62 3.94 -0.85
C LEU A 72 -3.82 3.39 -2.27
N SER A 73 -4.45 4.16 -3.14
CA SER A 73 -4.65 3.74 -4.52
C SER A 73 -3.32 3.50 -5.23
N ASP A 74 -2.36 4.40 -5.03
CA ASP A 74 -1.04 4.26 -5.65
C ASP A 74 -0.28 3.06 -5.08
N LEU A 75 -0.42 2.81 -3.77
CA LEU A 75 0.18 1.63 -3.16
C LEU A 75 -0.43 0.34 -3.72
N LEU A 76 -1.73 0.33 -3.92
CA LEU A 76 -2.39 -0.84 -4.51
C LEU A 76 -1.94 -1.08 -5.94
N ALA A 77 -1.66 -0.01 -6.68
CA ALA A 77 -1.18 -0.12 -8.05
C ALA A 77 0.19 -0.80 -8.14
N ILE A 78 1.02 -0.63 -7.11
CA ILE A 78 2.36 -1.23 -7.09
C ILE A 78 2.40 -2.53 -6.30
N GLU A 79 1.29 -2.94 -5.73
CA GLU A 79 1.25 -4.13 -4.89
C GLU A 79 1.79 -5.38 -5.58
N PRO A 80 1.51 -5.62 -6.89
CA PRO A 80 2.07 -6.80 -7.56
C PRO A 80 3.59 -6.82 -7.61
N TYR A 81 4.23 -5.68 -7.43
CA TYR A 81 5.69 -5.58 -7.48
C TYR A 81 6.34 -5.72 -6.11
N LEU A 82 5.55 -5.81 -5.05
CA LEU A 82 6.06 -5.92 -3.69
C LEU A 82 6.22 -7.39 -3.31
N PRO A 83 7.14 -7.69 -2.39
CA PRO A 83 7.21 -9.05 -1.85
C PRO A 83 5.89 -9.43 -1.19
N ALA A 84 5.57 -10.72 -1.20
CA ALA A 84 4.38 -11.22 -0.53
C ALA A 84 4.48 -10.89 0.97
N PRO A 85 3.33 -10.62 1.62
CA PRO A 85 3.35 -10.38 3.06
C PRO A 85 3.92 -11.58 3.80
N ARG A 86 4.74 -11.31 4.82
CA ARG A 86 5.26 -12.36 5.65
C ARG A 86 4.18 -12.75 6.67
N PRO A 87 4.17 -14.00 7.11
CA PRO A 87 3.15 -14.43 8.07
C PRO A 87 3.08 -13.56 9.32
N ASN A 88 4.24 -13.10 9.83
CA ASN A 88 4.24 -12.26 11.02
C ASN A 88 3.81 -10.82 10.73
N GLU A 89 3.75 -10.42 9.48
CA GLU A 89 3.22 -9.13 9.09
C GLU A 89 1.72 -9.22 8.80
N ALA A 90 1.31 -10.32 8.17
CA ALA A 90 -0.07 -10.53 7.77
C ALA A 90 -0.97 -10.86 8.95
N ALA A 91 -0.42 -11.51 9.96
CA ALA A 91 -1.18 -11.92 11.15
C ALA A 91 -0.66 -11.19 12.37
N PRO A 92 -1.54 -10.57 13.15
CA PRO A 92 -1.11 -9.92 14.39
C PRO A 92 -0.42 -10.91 15.30
N THR A 93 0.53 -10.43 16.06
CA THR A 93 1.24 -11.25 17.01
C THR A 93 0.30 -11.68 18.13
N ARG A 94 0.46 -12.91 18.54
CA ARG A 94 -0.27 -13.42 19.67
C ARG A 94 0.20 -12.77 20.96
#